data_657836588fe72910d8109bea7dea5d5a
#
_entry.id   657836588fe72910d8109bea7dea5d5a
#
_cell.length_a   1.000
_cell.length_b   1.000
_cell.length_c   1.000
_cell.angle_alpha   90.00
_cell.angle_beta   90.00
_cell.angle_gamma   90.00
#
_symmetry.space_group_name_H-M   'P 1'
#
loop_
_entity.id
_entity.type
_entity.pdbx_description
1 polymer ?
#
loop_
_entity_poly.entity_id
_entity_poly.type
_entity_poly.pdbx_seq_one_letter_code
_entity_poly.pdbx_strand_id
1 'polypeptide(L)'
;RLKRCVRENDLVCRLGGDEFVILVPLAVRTIEQTNALVRKIIRNIDKSITKPIQIGSHKLNTHASIGICDFISEDKVEDIINRADNAMYLAKKDPINFYSFYTVAVHQMFEHKMRVLEGITRGLASNQFYMEYQPQFNHIKELVGVEALIRWQHPQLGQLDPNQFILLAEQNHRINEIGIWIIETVFKQVKQWTQGGLIIPKIAINISPVQLLESNFPETIRLLAEKYDTDPKKIVF
;
A
#
# COMPACT_ATOMS: atom_id res chain seq x y z
N ARG A 1 -15.84 25.30 -12.64
CA ARG A 1 -14.69 25.08 -13.53
C ARG A 1 -14.90 23.82 -14.36
N LEU A 2 -15.17 22.65 -13.77
CA LEU A 2 -15.30 21.36 -14.47
C LEU A 2 -16.37 21.39 -15.58
N LYS A 3 -17.56 21.94 -15.32
CA LYS A 3 -18.62 22.08 -16.33
C LYS A 3 -18.22 22.81 -17.61
N ARG A 4 -17.19 23.67 -17.56
CA ARG A 4 -16.65 24.39 -18.73
C ARG A 4 -15.59 23.60 -19.49
N CYS A 5 -15.15 22.46 -18.96
CA CYS A 5 -14.11 21.61 -19.57
C CYS A 5 -14.71 20.51 -20.45
N VAL A 6 -16.01 20.30 -20.36
CA VAL A 6 -16.78 19.22 -20.98
C VAL A 6 -17.83 19.78 -21.91
N ARG A 7 -18.49 18.94 -22.70
CA ARG A 7 -19.57 19.30 -23.64
C ARG A 7 -20.90 19.43 -22.90
N GLU A 8 -21.87 20.02 -23.55
CA GLU A 8 -23.22 20.18 -23.01
C GLU A 8 -23.90 18.85 -22.67
N ASN A 9 -23.65 17.81 -23.48
CA ASN A 9 -24.18 16.46 -23.27
C ASN A 9 -23.39 15.61 -22.28
N ASP A 10 -22.24 16.10 -21.78
CA ASP A 10 -21.47 15.41 -20.75
C ASP A 10 -22.03 15.78 -19.36
N LEU A 11 -22.12 14.79 -18.48
CA LEU A 11 -22.65 14.99 -17.13
C LEU A 11 -21.48 15.19 -16.14
N VAL A 12 -21.57 16.22 -15.31
CA VAL A 12 -20.63 16.47 -14.21
C VAL A 12 -21.39 16.39 -12.90
N CYS A 13 -21.06 15.42 -12.08
CA CYS A 13 -21.62 15.18 -10.76
C CYS A 13 -20.56 15.34 -9.68
N ARG A 14 -20.96 15.80 -8.49
CA ARG A 14 -20.13 15.77 -7.27
C ARG A 14 -20.65 14.67 -6.38
N LEU A 15 -19.80 13.71 -6.03
CA LEU A 15 -20.15 12.59 -5.14
C LEU A 15 -20.10 13.03 -3.67
N GLY A 16 -19.10 13.81 -3.30
CA GLY A 16 -18.91 14.32 -1.96
C GLY A 16 -17.54 14.97 -1.81
N GLY A 17 -17.32 15.79 -0.79
CA GLY A 17 -16.01 16.40 -0.52
C GLY A 17 -15.36 17.04 -1.76
N ASP A 18 -14.24 16.51 -2.18
CA ASP A 18 -13.45 16.88 -3.36
C ASP A 18 -13.60 15.90 -4.54
N GLU A 19 -14.53 14.95 -4.46
CA GLU A 19 -14.75 13.91 -5.46
C GLU A 19 -15.81 14.30 -6.49
N PHE A 20 -15.45 14.19 -7.76
CA PHE A 20 -16.31 14.48 -8.90
C PHE A 20 -16.27 13.35 -9.92
N VAL A 21 -17.41 13.08 -10.53
CA VAL A 21 -17.55 12.14 -11.66
C VAL A 21 -17.96 12.91 -12.90
N ILE A 22 -17.34 12.57 -14.00
CA ILE A 22 -17.67 13.09 -15.33
C ILE A 22 -18.04 11.90 -16.21
N LEU A 23 -19.30 11.91 -16.67
CA LEU A 23 -19.82 10.91 -17.60
C LEU A 23 -19.79 11.50 -19.01
N VAL A 24 -19.12 10.81 -19.92
CA VAL A 24 -18.95 11.25 -21.31
C VAL A 24 -19.62 10.24 -22.25
N PRO A 25 -20.83 10.52 -22.75
CA PRO A 25 -21.48 9.68 -23.74
C PRO A 25 -20.67 9.65 -25.04
N LEU A 26 -20.31 8.44 -25.48
CA LEU A 26 -19.57 8.22 -26.71
C LEU A 26 -20.58 7.77 -27.79
N ALA A 27 -20.83 8.61 -28.79
CA ALA A 27 -21.40 8.12 -30.03
C ALA A 27 -20.42 7.13 -30.67
N VAL A 28 -20.89 6.23 -31.55
CA VAL A 28 -20.07 5.23 -32.23
C VAL A 28 -18.80 5.88 -32.79
N ARG A 29 -17.65 5.55 -32.23
CA ARG A 29 -16.34 6.13 -32.56
C ARG A 29 -15.29 5.04 -32.60
N THR A 30 -14.22 5.29 -33.33
CA THR A 30 -13.02 4.47 -33.22
C THR A 30 -12.34 4.66 -31.86
N ILE A 31 -11.57 3.68 -31.42
CA ILE A 31 -10.76 3.75 -30.19
C ILE A 31 -9.87 4.99 -30.20
N GLU A 32 -9.27 5.32 -31.34
CA GLU A 32 -8.40 6.49 -31.52
C GLU A 32 -9.15 7.81 -31.31
N GLN A 33 -10.34 7.93 -31.86
CA GLN A 33 -11.18 9.13 -31.70
C GLN A 33 -11.65 9.28 -30.26
N THR A 34 -11.98 8.19 -29.59
CA THR A 34 -12.33 8.15 -28.17
C THR A 34 -11.16 8.62 -27.31
N ASN A 35 -9.97 8.03 -27.50
CA ASN A 35 -8.77 8.41 -26.77
C ASN A 35 -8.38 9.88 -27.00
N ALA A 36 -8.50 10.38 -28.22
CA ALA A 36 -8.21 11.78 -28.53
C ALA A 36 -9.18 12.74 -27.81
N LEU A 37 -10.47 12.38 -27.76
CA LEU A 37 -11.48 13.14 -27.03
C LEU A 37 -11.21 13.16 -25.53
N VAL A 38 -11.00 12.00 -24.93
CA VAL A 38 -10.73 11.87 -23.49
C VAL A 38 -9.49 12.65 -23.11
N ARG A 39 -8.38 12.50 -23.84
CA ARG A 39 -7.15 13.29 -23.62
C ARG A 39 -7.37 14.82 -23.76
N LYS A 40 -8.28 15.25 -24.65
CA LYS A 40 -8.64 16.66 -24.75
C LYS A 40 -9.38 17.15 -23.51
N ILE A 41 -10.34 16.36 -23.00
CA ILE A 41 -11.07 16.68 -21.75
C ILE A 41 -10.11 16.76 -20.58
N ILE A 42 -9.23 15.76 -20.41
CA ILE A 42 -8.22 15.73 -19.35
C ILE A 42 -7.36 17.00 -19.35
N ARG A 43 -6.84 17.38 -20.52
CA ARG A 43 -6.02 18.60 -20.66
C ARG A 43 -6.81 19.88 -20.32
N ASN A 44 -8.10 19.94 -20.66
CA ASN A 44 -8.93 21.07 -20.31
C ASN A 44 -9.19 21.15 -18.80
N ILE A 45 -9.42 19.99 -18.15
CA ILE A 45 -9.58 19.90 -16.70
C ILE A 45 -8.32 20.37 -16.02
N ASP A 46 -7.15 19.83 -16.40
CA ASP A 46 -5.87 20.20 -15.82
C ASP A 46 -5.62 21.71 -15.93
N LYS A 47 -5.72 22.27 -17.12
CA LYS A 47 -5.58 23.72 -17.36
C LYS A 47 -6.55 24.59 -16.56
N SER A 48 -7.73 24.05 -16.25
CA SER A 48 -8.77 24.78 -15.49
C SER A 48 -8.57 24.69 -13.98
N ILE A 49 -8.17 23.50 -13.49
CA ILE A 49 -7.99 23.22 -12.06
C ILE A 49 -6.69 23.85 -11.55
N THR A 50 -5.61 23.77 -12.31
CA THR A 50 -4.29 24.32 -11.93
C THR A 50 -4.25 25.85 -11.90
N LYS A 51 -5.24 26.53 -12.51
CA LYS A 51 -5.36 27.97 -12.36
C LYS A 51 -5.60 28.34 -10.90
N PRO A 52 -4.81 29.24 -10.33
CA PRO A 52 -4.96 29.66 -8.95
C PRO A 52 -6.37 30.13 -8.62
N ILE A 53 -6.82 29.81 -7.42
CA ILE A 53 -8.11 30.26 -6.88
C ILE A 53 -7.83 31.35 -5.86
N GLN A 54 -8.39 32.53 -6.07
CA GLN A 54 -8.32 33.63 -5.11
C GLN A 54 -9.48 33.48 -4.12
N ILE A 55 -9.17 33.36 -2.82
CA ILE A 55 -10.15 33.35 -1.73
C ILE A 55 -9.73 34.41 -0.73
N GLY A 56 -10.40 35.56 -0.77
CA GLY A 56 -9.97 36.72 0.01
C GLY A 56 -8.54 37.15 -0.35
N SER A 57 -7.66 37.22 0.63
CA SER A 57 -6.23 37.52 0.45
C SER A 57 -5.38 36.31 0.05
N HIS A 58 -5.92 35.09 0.10
CA HIS A 58 -5.17 33.86 -0.13
C HIS A 58 -5.29 33.36 -1.58
N LYS A 59 -4.18 32.91 -2.14
CA LYS A 59 -4.09 32.28 -3.45
C LYS A 59 -3.84 30.79 -3.27
N LEU A 60 -4.80 29.97 -3.68
CA LEU A 60 -4.72 28.51 -3.56
C LEU A 60 -4.38 27.90 -4.93
N ASN A 61 -3.41 27.01 -4.95
CA ASN A 61 -3.11 26.13 -6.06
C ASN A 61 -3.70 24.76 -5.78
N THR A 62 -4.38 24.19 -6.77
CA THR A 62 -5.03 22.88 -6.66
C THR A 62 -4.60 22.00 -7.82
N HIS A 63 -4.58 20.70 -7.59
CA HIS A 63 -4.35 19.67 -8.58
C HIS A 63 -5.47 18.64 -8.49
N ALA A 64 -5.67 17.87 -9.55
CA ALA A 64 -6.62 16.76 -9.55
C ALA A 64 -5.93 15.52 -10.08
N SER A 65 -6.20 14.38 -9.46
CA SER A 65 -5.89 13.06 -10.01
C SER A 65 -7.13 12.52 -10.71
N ILE A 66 -6.96 11.95 -11.90
CA ILE A 66 -8.07 11.54 -12.76
C ILE A 66 -7.95 10.05 -13.08
N GLY A 67 -8.94 9.27 -12.69
CA GLY A 67 -9.11 7.89 -13.15
C GLY A 67 -10.12 7.82 -14.28
N ILE A 68 -9.86 6.98 -15.28
CA ILE A 68 -10.68 6.85 -16.48
C ILE A 68 -10.99 5.38 -16.70
N CYS A 69 -12.25 5.05 -16.85
CA CYS A 69 -12.69 3.74 -17.32
C CYS A 69 -13.75 3.89 -18.39
N ASP A 70 -13.78 2.95 -19.30
CA ASP A 70 -14.90 2.69 -20.19
C ASP A 70 -15.91 1.76 -19.52
N PHE A 71 -17.14 1.81 -19.98
CA PHE A 71 -18.22 0.96 -19.48
C PHE A 71 -19.31 0.78 -20.52
N ILE A 72 -20.12 -0.24 -20.34
CA ILE A 72 -21.30 -0.56 -21.14
C ILE A 72 -22.56 -0.47 -20.26
N SER A 73 -23.73 -0.51 -20.88
CA SER A 73 -25.03 -0.34 -20.19
C SER A 73 -25.32 -1.44 -19.15
N GLU A 74 -24.71 -2.61 -19.30
CA GLU A 74 -24.88 -3.77 -18.43
C GLU A 74 -23.99 -3.74 -17.19
N ASP A 75 -22.99 -2.87 -17.17
CA ASP A 75 -22.08 -2.71 -16.02
C ASP A 75 -22.84 -2.11 -14.82
N LYS A 76 -22.56 -2.62 -13.63
CA LYS A 76 -23.07 -2.04 -12.39
C LYS A 76 -22.37 -0.73 -12.06
N VAL A 77 -23.12 0.23 -11.56
CA VAL A 77 -22.60 1.58 -11.23
C VAL A 77 -21.46 1.51 -10.23
N GLU A 78 -21.58 0.65 -9.22
CA GLU A 78 -20.53 0.44 -8.21
C GLU A 78 -19.24 -0.04 -8.83
N ASP A 79 -19.30 -0.96 -9.80
CA ASP A 79 -18.13 -1.51 -10.47
C ASP A 79 -17.46 -0.47 -11.36
N ILE A 80 -18.26 0.39 -12.03
CA ILE A 80 -17.74 1.49 -12.85
C ILE A 80 -16.98 2.50 -11.98
N ILE A 81 -17.58 2.90 -10.86
CA ILE A 81 -16.96 3.85 -9.92
C ILE A 81 -15.68 3.24 -9.34
N ASN A 82 -15.70 1.98 -8.90
CA ASN A 82 -14.52 1.29 -8.37
C ASN A 82 -13.39 1.20 -9.41
N ARG A 83 -13.70 0.91 -10.68
CA ARG A 83 -12.72 0.89 -11.76
C ARG A 83 -12.07 2.26 -11.97
N ALA A 84 -12.88 3.32 -12.00
CA ALA A 84 -12.37 4.69 -12.14
C ALA A 84 -11.51 5.10 -10.92
N ASP A 85 -11.93 4.76 -9.70
CA ASP A 85 -11.22 5.07 -8.47
C ASP A 85 -9.87 4.34 -8.41
N ASN A 86 -9.83 3.06 -8.76
CA ASN A 86 -8.58 2.30 -8.87
C ASN A 86 -7.58 2.95 -9.83
N ALA A 87 -8.05 3.41 -11.00
CA ALA A 87 -7.21 4.14 -11.95
C ALA A 87 -6.77 5.50 -11.37
N MET A 88 -7.67 6.23 -10.71
CA MET A 88 -7.34 7.52 -10.07
C MET A 88 -6.29 7.37 -8.97
N TYR A 89 -6.36 6.31 -8.19
CA TYR A 89 -5.36 6.02 -7.15
C TYR A 89 -3.95 5.86 -7.74
N LEU A 90 -3.80 5.24 -8.91
CA LEU A 90 -2.50 5.17 -9.60
C LEU A 90 -2.03 6.55 -10.03
N ALA A 91 -2.91 7.34 -10.62
CA ALA A 91 -2.60 8.71 -11.01
C ALA A 91 -2.16 9.57 -9.80
N LYS A 92 -2.76 9.35 -8.62
CA LYS A 92 -2.41 10.07 -7.38
C LYS A 92 -1.01 9.70 -6.86
N LYS A 93 -0.55 8.48 -7.16
CA LYS A 93 0.80 8.01 -6.76
C LYS A 93 1.88 8.27 -7.80
N ASP A 94 1.50 8.59 -9.02
CA ASP A 94 2.44 8.91 -10.08
C ASP A 94 2.85 10.41 -9.98
N PRO A 95 4.13 10.73 -9.75
CA PRO A 95 4.57 12.12 -9.64
C PRO A 95 4.55 12.88 -10.98
N ILE A 96 4.40 12.16 -12.10
CA ILE A 96 4.49 12.72 -13.46
C ILE A 96 3.11 12.80 -14.11
N ASN A 97 2.30 11.75 -13.95
CA ASN A 97 1.02 11.61 -14.62
C ASN A 97 -0.13 11.81 -13.63
N PHE A 98 -0.89 12.85 -13.81
CA PHE A 98 -2.07 13.15 -12.99
C PHE A 98 -3.34 12.41 -13.46
N TYR A 99 -3.25 11.52 -14.42
CA TYR A 99 -4.37 10.67 -14.89
C TYR A 99 -3.91 9.27 -15.23
N SER A 100 -4.82 8.30 -15.10
CA SER A 100 -4.61 6.90 -15.48
C SER A 100 -5.88 6.30 -16.08
N PHE A 101 -5.70 5.39 -17.03
CA PHE A 101 -6.78 4.57 -17.57
C PHE A 101 -6.87 3.26 -16.79
N TYR A 102 -8.10 2.83 -16.51
CA TYR A 102 -8.33 1.49 -16.03
C TYR A 102 -8.04 0.48 -17.15
N THR A 103 -7.19 -0.47 -16.85
CA THR A 103 -6.78 -1.55 -17.75
C THR A 103 -6.82 -2.88 -17.01
N VAL A 104 -6.74 -3.99 -17.75
CA VAL A 104 -6.63 -5.33 -17.16
C VAL A 104 -5.45 -5.41 -16.20
N ALA A 105 -4.32 -4.79 -16.52
CA ALA A 105 -3.15 -4.75 -15.63
C ALA A 105 -3.44 -4.00 -14.33
N VAL A 106 -4.16 -2.89 -14.40
CA VAL A 106 -4.62 -2.13 -13.21
C VAL A 106 -5.53 -2.99 -12.34
N HIS A 107 -6.49 -3.67 -12.95
CA HIS A 107 -7.37 -4.61 -12.24
C HIS A 107 -6.58 -5.69 -11.49
N GLN A 108 -5.71 -6.40 -12.20
CA GLN A 108 -4.88 -7.47 -11.61
C GLN A 108 -4.01 -6.96 -10.46
N MET A 109 -3.44 -5.77 -10.59
CA MET A 109 -2.64 -5.15 -9.53
C MET A 109 -3.49 -4.89 -8.27
N PHE A 110 -4.71 -4.36 -8.42
CA PHE A 110 -5.59 -4.12 -7.28
C PHE A 110 -6.11 -5.42 -6.67
N GLU A 111 -6.48 -6.42 -7.48
CA GLU A 111 -6.85 -7.73 -6.96
C GLU A 111 -5.71 -8.38 -6.16
N HIS A 112 -4.48 -8.32 -6.69
CA HIS A 112 -3.30 -8.82 -5.97
C HIS A 112 -3.12 -8.11 -4.63
N LYS A 113 -3.19 -6.76 -4.62
CA LYS A 113 -3.13 -5.95 -3.39
C LYS A 113 -4.19 -6.37 -2.37
N MET A 114 -5.44 -6.54 -2.79
CA MET A 114 -6.54 -6.94 -1.91
C MET A 114 -6.32 -8.33 -1.32
N ARG A 115 -5.90 -9.31 -2.13
CA ARG A 115 -5.59 -10.67 -1.65
C ARG A 115 -4.46 -10.66 -0.62
N VAL A 116 -3.42 -9.84 -0.82
CA VAL A 116 -2.34 -9.68 0.15
C VAL A 116 -2.89 -9.12 1.47
N LEU A 117 -3.64 -8.02 1.42
CA LEU A 117 -4.17 -7.37 2.63
C LEU A 117 -5.13 -8.26 3.42
N GLU A 118 -6.06 -8.92 2.73
CA GLU A 118 -7.01 -9.86 3.34
C GLU A 118 -6.30 -11.10 3.92
N GLY A 119 -5.20 -11.48 3.28
CA GLY A 119 -4.39 -12.62 3.69
C GLY A 119 -3.60 -12.41 4.99
N ILE A 120 -3.25 -11.17 5.38
CA ILE A 120 -2.33 -10.90 6.49
C ILE A 120 -2.81 -11.55 7.79
N THR A 121 -4.01 -11.20 8.30
CA THR A 121 -4.51 -11.74 9.59
C THR A 121 -4.65 -13.24 9.55
N ARG A 122 -5.19 -13.78 8.45
CA ARG A 122 -5.32 -15.23 8.27
C ARG A 122 -3.97 -15.91 8.19
N GLY A 123 -3.02 -15.31 7.49
CA GLY A 123 -1.66 -15.83 7.33
C GLY A 123 -0.91 -15.91 8.65
N LEU A 124 -1.04 -14.88 9.50
CA LEU A 124 -0.47 -14.87 10.85
C LEU A 124 -1.04 -16.00 11.73
N ALA A 125 -2.34 -16.24 11.64
CA ALA A 125 -3.03 -17.30 12.41
C ALA A 125 -2.78 -18.71 11.88
N SER A 126 -2.40 -18.87 10.60
CA SER A 126 -2.34 -20.18 9.91
C SER A 126 -0.90 -20.62 9.57
N ASN A 127 0.11 -20.12 10.27
CA ASN A 127 1.52 -20.47 10.07
C ASN A 127 2.01 -20.28 8.62
N GLN A 128 1.45 -19.31 7.88
CA GLN A 128 1.91 -18.98 6.53
C GLN A 128 3.15 -18.08 6.57
N PHE A 129 3.33 -17.34 7.66
CA PHE A 129 4.53 -16.56 7.93
C PHE A 129 5.55 -17.39 8.68
N TYR A 130 6.83 -17.20 8.35
CA TYR A 130 7.96 -17.83 9.04
C TYR A 130 9.15 -16.88 9.04
N MET A 131 10.12 -17.18 9.90
CA MET A 131 11.34 -16.39 10.02
C MET A 131 12.52 -17.14 9.43
N GLU A 132 13.33 -16.44 8.65
CA GLU A 132 14.69 -16.84 8.29
C GLU A 132 15.66 -15.99 9.09
N TYR A 133 16.82 -16.58 9.39
CA TYR A 133 17.85 -15.90 10.18
C TYR A 133 19.14 -15.85 9.37
N GLN A 134 19.51 -14.63 8.94
CA GLN A 134 20.73 -14.42 8.16
C GLN A 134 21.90 -14.15 9.09
N PRO A 135 22.95 -15.01 9.11
CA PRO A 135 24.09 -14.80 9.97
C PRO A 135 24.93 -13.61 9.52
N GLN A 136 25.40 -12.85 10.51
CA GLN A 136 26.29 -11.70 10.32
C GLN A 136 27.67 -12.02 10.88
N PHE A 137 28.70 -11.82 10.08
CA PHE A 137 30.08 -12.11 10.45
C PHE A 137 30.93 -10.84 10.44
N ASN A 138 31.92 -10.77 11.35
CA ASN A 138 32.94 -9.73 11.29
C ASN A 138 34.02 -10.04 10.23
N HIS A 139 35.01 -9.13 10.10
CA HIS A 139 36.08 -9.26 9.11
C HIS A 139 37.02 -10.47 9.36
N ILE A 140 37.01 -11.04 10.56
CA ILE A 140 37.78 -12.27 10.93
C ILE A 140 36.87 -13.52 10.92
N LYS A 141 35.68 -13.43 10.30
CA LYS A 141 34.70 -14.51 10.13
C LYS A 141 34.10 -15.08 11.41
N GLU A 142 34.08 -14.33 12.50
CA GLU A 142 33.34 -14.70 13.71
C GLU A 142 31.89 -14.24 13.60
N LEU A 143 30.98 -15.07 14.10
CA LEU A 143 29.55 -14.75 14.15
C LEU A 143 29.33 -13.62 15.17
N VAL A 144 28.87 -12.47 14.70
CA VAL A 144 28.55 -11.30 15.55
C VAL A 144 27.06 -11.15 15.82
N GLY A 145 26.20 -11.78 15.01
CA GLY A 145 24.76 -11.76 15.18
C GLY A 145 24.02 -12.46 14.06
N VAL A 146 22.72 -12.34 14.10
CA VAL A 146 21.80 -12.75 13.01
C VAL A 146 20.79 -11.66 12.76
N GLU A 147 20.34 -11.53 11.52
CA GLU A 147 19.20 -10.70 11.16
C GLU A 147 17.98 -11.59 10.96
N ALA A 148 16.87 -11.24 11.62
CA ALA A 148 15.62 -11.94 11.50
C ALA A 148 14.81 -11.37 10.33
N LEU A 149 14.56 -12.21 9.34
CA LEU A 149 13.90 -11.84 8.09
C LEU A 149 12.59 -12.57 7.95
N ILE A 150 11.50 -11.83 7.91
CA ILE A 150 10.17 -12.42 7.70
C ILE A 150 10.01 -12.94 6.28
N ARG A 151 9.31 -14.07 6.15
CA ARG A 151 8.90 -14.69 4.88
C ARG A 151 7.41 -15.01 4.94
N TRP A 152 6.75 -14.95 3.80
CA TRP A 152 5.33 -15.32 3.70
C TRP A 152 5.12 -16.28 2.54
N GLN A 153 4.70 -17.50 2.86
CA GLN A 153 4.23 -18.49 1.90
C GLN A 153 2.72 -18.37 1.78
N HIS A 154 2.25 -17.53 0.85
CA HIS A 154 0.82 -17.34 0.65
C HIS A 154 0.23 -18.51 -0.16
N PRO A 155 -0.92 -19.11 0.24
CA PRO A 155 -1.44 -20.34 -0.38
C PRO A 155 -1.81 -20.19 -1.86
N GLN A 156 -2.19 -18.99 -2.30
CA GLN A 156 -2.57 -18.73 -3.69
C GLN A 156 -1.52 -17.94 -4.49
N LEU A 157 -0.72 -17.12 -3.83
CA LEU A 157 0.24 -16.21 -4.48
C LEU A 157 1.68 -16.75 -4.42
N GLY A 158 1.90 -17.88 -3.74
CA GLY A 158 3.23 -18.43 -3.55
C GLY A 158 4.06 -17.65 -2.53
N GLN A 159 5.37 -17.69 -2.66
CA GLN A 159 6.28 -16.94 -1.80
C GLN A 159 6.25 -15.46 -2.18
N LEU A 160 5.85 -14.62 -1.23
CA LEU A 160 5.80 -13.17 -1.40
C LEU A 160 7.09 -12.52 -0.88
N ASP A 161 7.61 -11.57 -1.67
CA ASP A 161 8.72 -10.72 -1.23
C ASP A 161 8.28 -9.82 -0.07
N PRO A 162 9.06 -9.69 1.02
CA PRO A 162 8.73 -8.81 2.15
C PRO A 162 8.36 -7.40 1.74
N ASN A 163 9.04 -6.80 0.75
CA ASN A 163 8.72 -5.45 0.28
C ASN A 163 7.30 -5.33 -0.28
N GLN A 164 6.75 -6.41 -0.84
CA GLN A 164 5.40 -6.39 -1.40
C GLN A 164 4.33 -6.29 -0.32
N PHE A 165 4.46 -7.03 0.79
CA PHE A 165 3.42 -7.05 1.82
C PHE A 165 3.69 -6.10 2.98
N ILE A 166 4.94 -5.83 3.32
CA ILE A 166 5.31 -4.86 4.38
C ILE A 166 4.82 -3.46 4.02
N LEU A 167 5.15 -2.98 2.80
CA LEU A 167 4.70 -1.67 2.33
C LEU A 167 3.16 -1.55 2.33
N LEU A 168 2.47 -2.62 1.90
CA LEU A 168 1.01 -2.64 1.93
C LEU A 168 0.46 -2.63 3.35
N ALA A 169 1.08 -3.37 4.26
CA ALA A 169 0.71 -3.39 5.67
C ALA A 169 0.90 -2.02 6.34
N GLU A 170 1.99 -1.31 6.05
CA GLU A 170 2.24 0.05 6.53
C GLU A 170 1.16 1.02 6.06
N GLN A 171 0.87 1.03 4.75
CA GLN A 171 -0.13 1.93 4.15
C GLN A 171 -1.57 1.68 4.63
N ASN A 172 -1.86 0.50 5.17
CA ASN A 172 -3.18 0.10 5.63
C ASN A 172 -3.25 -0.18 7.14
N HIS A 173 -2.27 0.34 7.91
CA HIS A 173 -2.21 0.23 9.38
C HIS A 173 -2.22 -1.22 9.91
N ARG A 174 -1.73 -2.17 9.11
CA ARG A 174 -1.65 -3.59 9.48
C ARG A 174 -0.25 -4.02 9.92
N ILE A 175 0.73 -3.12 9.83
CA ILE A 175 2.13 -3.42 10.14
C ILE A 175 2.33 -3.79 11.62
N ASN A 176 1.50 -3.28 12.52
CA ASN A 176 1.59 -3.58 13.95
C ASN A 176 1.31 -5.06 14.24
N GLU A 177 0.33 -5.69 13.56
CA GLU A 177 0.02 -7.11 13.69
C GLU A 177 1.23 -7.97 13.30
N ILE A 178 1.85 -7.64 12.16
CA ILE A 178 3.05 -8.34 11.66
C ILE A 178 4.21 -8.14 12.62
N GLY A 179 4.45 -6.91 13.07
CA GLY A 179 5.59 -6.60 13.93
C GLY A 179 5.52 -7.28 15.29
N ILE A 180 4.35 -7.31 15.93
CA ILE A 180 4.16 -8.05 17.19
C ILE A 180 4.42 -9.54 16.97
N TRP A 181 3.92 -10.11 15.89
CA TRP A 181 4.15 -11.51 15.54
C TRP A 181 5.64 -11.81 15.30
N ILE A 182 6.38 -10.92 14.60
CA ILE A 182 7.82 -11.04 14.39
C ILE A 182 8.55 -11.07 15.72
N ILE A 183 8.32 -10.08 16.59
CA ILE A 183 9.00 -9.94 17.88
C ILE A 183 8.74 -11.18 18.75
N GLU A 184 7.48 -11.58 18.84
CA GLU A 184 7.10 -12.77 19.61
C GLU A 184 7.76 -14.04 19.07
N THR A 185 7.78 -14.21 17.74
CA THR A 185 8.39 -15.38 17.10
C THR A 185 9.91 -15.41 17.31
N VAL A 186 10.58 -14.26 17.17
CA VAL A 186 12.02 -14.15 17.42
C VAL A 186 12.36 -14.44 18.87
N PHE A 187 11.61 -13.90 19.84
CA PHE A 187 11.86 -14.13 21.25
C PHE A 187 11.66 -15.60 21.64
N LYS A 188 10.64 -16.27 21.09
CA LYS A 188 10.48 -17.72 21.22
C LYS A 188 11.71 -18.48 20.71
N GLN A 189 12.20 -18.09 19.54
CA GLN A 189 13.34 -18.74 18.91
C GLN A 189 14.64 -18.52 19.70
N VAL A 190 14.85 -17.32 20.23
CA VAL A 190 15.99 -17.00 21.12
C VAL A 190 15.99 -17.91 22.35
N LYS A 191 14.83 -18.03 22.99
CA LYS A 191 14.66 -18.92 24.14
C LYS A 191 14.99 -20.38 23.80
N GLN A 192 14.50 -20.87 22.67
CA GLN A 192 14.82 -22.24 22.20
C GLN A 192 16.30 -22.44 21.94
N TRP A 193 16.95 -21.50 21.28
CA TRP A 193 18.39 -21.55 21.03
C TRP A 193 19.19 -21.56 22.33
N THR A 194 18.86 -20.68 23.26
CA THR A 194 19.52 -20.62 24.57
C THR A 194 19.35 -21.91 25.34
N GLN A 195 18.18 -22.51 25.37
CA GLN A 195 17.91 -23.80 26.00
C GLN A 195 18.64 -24.95 25.32
N GLY A 196 18.84 -24.87 23.99
CA GLY A 196 19.62 -25.84 23.23
C GLY A 196 21.15 -25.62 23.31
N GLY A 197 21.62 -24.65 24.10
CA GLY A 197 23.05 -24.34 24.26
C GLY A 197 23.65 -23.51 23.12
N LEU A 198 22.84 -23.02 22.17
CA LEU A 198 23.28 -22.14 21.10
C LEU A 198 23.27 -20.69 21.58
N ILE A 199 24.42 -20.05 21.60
CA ILE A 199 24.54 -18.64 22.01
C ILE A 199 24.67 -17.77 20.77
N ILE A 200 23.66 -16.95 20.51
CA ILE A 200 23.68 -15.91 19.47
C ILE A 200 24.06 -14.57 20.13
N PRO A 201 25.12 -13.88 19.67
CA PRO A 201 25.57 -12.63 20.30
C PRO A 201 24.51 -11.53 20.21
N LYS A 202 23.96 -11.28 19.03
CA LYS A 202 22.94 -10.26 18.77
C LYS A 202 21.93 -10.73 17.73
N ILE A 203 20.71 -10.24 17.83
CA ILE A 203 19.64 -10.52 16.88
C ILE A 203 19.04 -9.20 16.45
N ALA A 204 19.15 -8.88 15.17
CA ALA A 204 18.55 -7.70 14.57
C ALA A 204 17.13 -8.01 14.10
N ILE A 205 16.20 -7.13 14.45
CA ILE A 205 14.78 -7.17 14.04
C ILE A 205 14.47 -5.86 13.33
N ASN A 206 14.04 -5.92 12.09
CA ASN A 206 13.61 -4.74 11.33
C ASN A 206 12.26 -4.22 11.86
N ILE A 207 12.20 -2.93 12.14
CA ILE A 207 11.00 -2.25 12.64
C ILE A 207 10.60 -1.14 11.67
N SER A 208 9.31 -1.06 11.38
CA SER A 208 8.75 0.04 10.59
C SER A 208 8.71 1.35 11.40
N PRO A 209 9.02 2.50 10.77
CA PRO A 209 8.83 3.81 11.37
C PRO A 209 7.38 4.03 11.87
N VAL A 210 6.39 3.43 11.23
CA VAL A 210 4.98 3.52 11.65
C VAL A 210 4.78 2.89 13.03
N GLN A 211 5.46 1.79 13.33
CA GLN A 211 5.38 1.12 14.63
C GLN A 211 6.01 1.95 15.76
N LEU A 212 7.08 2.69 15.46
CA LEU A 212 7.74 3.55 16.46
C LEU A 212 6.86 4.74 16.89
N LEU A 213 5.87 5.11 16.10
CA LEU A 213 4.92 6.17 16.45
C LEU A 213 3.80 5.70 17.39
N GLU A 214 3.65 4.39 17.59
CA GLU A 214 2.65 3.83 18.51
C GLU A 214 3.13 3.98 19.96
N SER A 215 2.36 4.68 20.77
CA SER A 215 2.70 5.01 22.18
C SER A 215 2.91 3.80 23.08
N ASN A 216 2.24 2.66 22.77
CA ASN A 216 2.30 1.43 23.55
C ASN A 216 3.35 0.43 23.03
N PHE A 217 4.04 0.74 21.91
CA PHE A 217 4.97 -0.19 21.28
C PHE A 217 6.15 -0.59 22.19
N PRO A 218 6.84 0.36 22.90
CA PRO A 218 7.92 0.00 23.82
C PRO A 218 7.45 -0.91 24.97
N GLU A 219 6.26 -0.64 25.50
CA GLU A 219 5.69 -1.46 26.58
C GLU A 219 5.36 -2.87 26.09
N THR A 220 4.83 -3.01 24.88
CA THR A 220 4.56 -4.31 24.27
C THR A 220 5.84 -5.13 24.13
N ILE A 221 6.94 -4.51 23.67
CA ILE A 221 8.25 -5.17 23.57
C ILE A 221 8.73 -5.62 24.95
N ARG A 222 8.61 -4.76 25.97
CA ARG A 222 9.02 -5.08 27.35
C ARG A 222 8.28 -6.32 27.88
N LEU A 223 6.95 -6.33 27.73
CA LEU A 223 6.11 -7.46 28.16
C LEU A 223 6.45 -8.77 27.44
N LEU A 224 6.73 -8.70 26.14
CA LEU A 224 7.16 -9.87 25.37
C LEU A 224 8.56 -10.35 25.80
N ALA A 225 9.48 -9.44 26.08
CA ALA A 225 10.82 -9.79 26.57
C ALA A 225 10.75 -10.52 27.92
N GLU A 226 9.92 -10.04 28.85
CA GLU A 226 9.65 -10.68 30.13
C GLU A 226 9.00 -12.07 29.97
N LYS A 227 7.95 -12.16 29.11
CA LYS A 227 7.24 -13.42 28.84
C LYS A 227 8.16 -14.53 28.35
N TYR A 228 9.14 -14.17 27.50
CA TYR A 228 10.06 -15.16 26.89
C TYR A 228 11.42 -15.22 27.56
N ASP A 229 11.66 -14.46 28.63
CA ASP A 229 12.93 -14.40 29.35
C ASP A 229 14.09 -14.03 28.40
N THR A 230 13.86 -13.02 27.56
CA THR A 230 14.81 -12.58 26.54
C THR A 230 15.63 -11.40 27.08
N ASP A 231 16.98 -11.54 27.05
CA ASP A 231 17.87 -10.44 27.42
C ASP A 231 17.78 -9.30 26.38
N PRO A 232 17.31 -8.10 26.78
CA PRO A 232 17.18 -6.97 25.86
C PRO A 232 18.50 -6.55 25.20
N LYS A 233 19.64 -6.82 25.86
CA LYS A 233 20.97 -6.48 25.31
C LYS A 233 21.32 -7.29 24.06
N LYS A 234 20.64 -8.40 23.81
CA LYS A 234 20.83 -9.24 22.63
C LYS A 234 20.01 -8.78 21.44
N ILE A 235 19.03 -7.91 21.66
CA ILE A 235 18.13 -7.46 20.60
C ILE A 235 18.57 -6.10 20.07
N VAL A 236 18.56 -5.97 18.75
CA VAL A 236 18.83 -4.73 18.01
C VAL A 236 17.62 -4.45 17.13
N PHE A 237 17.08 -3.23 17.24
CA PHE A 237 15.96 -2.75 16.45
C PHE A 237 16.43 -1.69 15.44
#